data_6500b991a4c95993a3925585f6a75651
#
_entry.id   6500b991a4c95993a3925585f6a75651
#
_cell.length_a   1.000
_cell.length_b   1.000
_cell.length_c   1.000
_cell.angle_alpha   90.00
_cell.angle_beta   90.00
_cell.angle_gamma   90.00
#
_symmetry.space_group_name_H-M   'P 1'
#
loop_
_entity.id
_entity.type
_entity.pdbx_description
1 polymer ?
#
loop_
_entity_poly.entity_id
_entity_poly.type
_entity_poly.pdbx_seq_one_letter_code
_entity_poly.pdbx_strand_id
1 'polypeptide(L)'
;IAGLDTRDVPTSTIAAHCATLFQNPDRQICKDTVLEEVAFGLTLHGVAEDEARTRAAAVAERFGLPLDESPFSLSRGQRQMVALASVVVLDPDVVLLDEPTSGLDYRECMTVMETVRDMAERGCAVIMVCHDMEVVSDFAERLVVMANGRILARGEADEVFADDDLMAAAYVEPPQVIALSKELARDVDPVFAGVSQVSAIVDIVEEMVGRG
;
A
#
# COMPACT_ATOMS: atom_id res chain seq x y z
N ILE A 1 -10.90 -12.23 11.31
CA ILE A 1 -11.02 -10.91 10.70
C ILE A 1 -12.00 -10.11 11.54
N ALA A 2 -11.60 -8.93 12.03
CA ALA A 2 -12.44 -8.08 12.90
C ALA A 2 -13.12 -8.86 14.07
N GLY A 3 -12.39 -9.78 14.69
CA GLY A 3 -12.91 -10.64 15.77
C GLY A 3 -13.80 -11.81 15.32
N LEU A 4 -14.05 -11.95 14.02
CA LEU A 4 -14.85 -13.06 13.45
C LEU A 4 -13.94 -14.23 13.03
N ASP A 5 -14.36 -15.47 13.33
CA ASP A 5 -13.73 -16.66 12.77
C ASP A 5 -14.30 -16.90 11.36
N THR A 6 -13.40 -16.89 10.35
CA THR A 6 -13.77 -17.06 8.93
C THR A 6 -14.37 -18.44 8.61
N ARG A 7 -14.26 -19.40 9.52
CA ARG A 7 -14.85 -20.76 9.38
C ARG A 7 -16.32 -20.79 9.83
N ASP A 8 -16.72 -19.86 10.69
CA ASP A 8 -18.01 -19.87 11.37
C ASP A 8 -19.04 -18.92 10.74
N VAL A 9 -18.58 -18.01 9.86
CA VAL A 9 -19.45 -17.00 9.25
C VAL A 9 -19.40 -17.03 7.74
N PRO A 10 -20.47 -16.62 7.03
CA PRO A 10 -20.48 -16.49 5.58
C PRO A 10 -19.47 -15.45 5.09
N THR A 11 -18.95 -15.64 3.87
CA THR A 11 -18.03 -14.68 3.22
C THR A 11 -18.63 -13.27 3.13
N SER A 12 -19.96 -13.15 2.93
CA SER A 12 -20.65 -11.85 2.91
C SER A 12 -20.54 -11.09 4.23
N THR A 13 -20.51 -11.80 5.37
CA THR A 13 -20.30 -11.18 6.68
C THR A 13 -18.86 -10.66 6.81
N ILE A 14 -17.87 -11.42 6.32
CA ILE A 14 -16.47 -10.98 6.29
C ILE A 14 -16.29 -9.78 5.36
N ALA A 15 -16.96 -9.77 4.21
CA ALA A 15 -16.88 -8.68 3.23
C ALA A 15 -17.40 -7.33 3.78
N ALA A 16 -18.24 -7.34 4.82
CA ALA A 16 -18.66 -6.12 5.50
C ALA A 16 -17.52 -5.45 6.31
N HIS A 17 -16.47 -6.20 6.64
CA HIS A 17 -15.36 -5.75 7.47
C HIS A 17 -14.00 -5.72 6.73
N CYS A 18 -13.89 -6.47 5.63
CA CYS A 18 -12.64 -6.65 4.93
C CYS A 18 -12.80 -6.40 3.44
N ALA A 19 -12.02 -5.48 2.90
CA ALA A 19 -11.95 -5.23 1.47
C ALA A 19 -10.62 -5.71 0.90
N THR A 20 -10.61 -6.06 -0.39
CA THR A 20 -9.41 -6.55 -1.07
C THR A 20 -9.20 -5.80 -2.39
N LEU A 21 -7.98 -5.33 -2.61
CA LEU A 21 -7.51 -4.84 -3.91
C LEU A 21 -6.68 -5.93 -4.57
N PHE A 22 -7.09 -6.37 -5.75
CA PHE A 22 -6.35 -7.36 -6.52
C PHE A 22 -5.22 -6.73 -7.34
N GLN A 23 -4.14 -7.45 -7.55
CA GLN A 23 -3.01 -7.07 -8.39
C GLN A 23 -3.41 -6.65 -9.82
N ASN A 24 -4.43 -7.28 -10.39
CA ASN A 24 -4.96 -6.93 -11.69
C ASN A 24 -6.35 -6.30 -11.53
N PRO A 25 -6.50 -4.98 -11.78
CA PRO A 25 -7.77 -4.27 -11.64
C PRO A 25 -8.86 -4.81 -12.58
N ASP A 26 -8.50 -5.35 -13.74
CA ASP A 26 -9.46 -5.91 -14.71
C ASP A 26 -10.21 -7.14 -14.17
N ARG A 27 -9.73 -7.76 -13.09
CA ARG A 27 -10.42 -8.85 -12.40
C ARG A 27 -11.41 -8.39 -11.35
N GLN A 28 -11.34 -7.12 -10.97
CA GLN A 28 -12.17 -6.52 -9.94
C GLN A 28 -13.26 -5.66 -10.55
N ILE A 29 -12.94 -4.89 -11.58
CA ILE A 29 -13.84 -3.96 -12.24
C ILE A 29 -14.92 -4.72 -13.04
N CYS A 30 -16.19 -4.35 -12.82
CA CYS A 30 -17.33 -5.04 -13.44
C CYS A 30 -18.47 -4.12 -13.92
N LYS A 31 -18.37 -2.80 -13.70
CA LYS A 31 -19.42 -1.83 -14.08
C LYS A 31 -19.05 -1.03 -15.32
N ASP A 32 -20.07 -0.41 -15.91
CA ASP A 32 -19.96 0.32 -17.19
C ASP A 32 -19.38 1.74 -16.99
N THR A 33 -19.55 2.35 -15.80
CA THR A 33 -18.99 3.66 -15.48
C THR A 33 -18.16 3.62 -14.19
N VAL A 34 -17.21 4.57 -14.06
CA VAL A 34 -16.39 4.73 -12.87
C VAL A 34 -17.25 4.97 -11.64
N LEU A 35 -18.26 5.84 -11.75
CA LEU A 35 -19.17 6.14 -10.63
C LEU A 35 -19.91 4.90 -10.15
N GLU A 36 -20.43 4.09 -11.07
CA GLU A 36 -21.13 2.84 -10.73
C GLU A 36 -20.19 1.82 -10.11
N GLU A 37 -18.95 1.71 -10.60
CA GLU A 37 -17.95 0.79 -10.05
C GLU A 37 -17.62 1.15 -8.62
N VAL A 38 -17.32 2.43 -8.34
CA VAL A 38 -16.98 2.88 -6.99
C VAL A 38 -18.18 2.77 -6.04
N ALA A 39 -19.41 3.04 -6.50
CA ALA A 39 -20.62 2.95 -5.68
C ALA A 39 -21.06 1.49 -5.40
N PHE A 40 -20.62 0.53 -6.22
CA PHE A 40 -21.16 -0.82 -6.24
C PHE A 40 -21.07 -1.54 -4.89
N GLY A 41 -19.90 -1.51 -4.26
CA GLY A 41 -19.71 -2.14 -2.95
C GLY A 41 -20.62 -1.56 -1.87
N LEU A 42 -20.84 -0.25 -1.86
CA LEU A 42 -21.75 0.41 -0.92
C LEU A 42 -23.19 -0.06 -1.07
N THR A 43 -23.68 -0.20 -2.32
CA THR A 43 -25.02 -0.69 -2.59
C THR A 43 -25.22 -2.15 -2.16
N LEU A 44 -24.19 -2.98 -2.32
CA LEU A 44 -24.20 -4.36 -1.82
C LEU A 44 -24.26 -4.44 -0.30
N HIS A 45 -23.69 -3.43 0.40
CA HIS A 45 -23.78 -3.31 1.86
C HIS A 45 -25.05 -2.62 2.34
N GLY A 46 -26.01 -2.36 1.43
CA GLY A 46 -27.33 -1.83 1.78
C GLY A 46 -27.39 -0.31 1.95
N VAL A 47 -26.36 0.42 1.54
CA VAL A 47 -26.39 1.88 1.48
C VAL A 47 -27.35 2.31 0.37
N ALA A 48 -28.20 3.33 0.64
CA ALA A 48 -29.12 3.87 -0.34
C ALA A 48 -28.38 4.37 -1.60
N GLU A 49 -28.97 4.17 -2.78
CA GLU A 49 -28.30 4.44 -4.06
C GLU A 49 -27.78 5.88 -4.18
N ASP A 50 -28.61 6.87 -3.81
CA ASP A 50 -28.23 8.30 -3.87
C ASP A 50 -27.05 8.61 -2.93
N GLU A 51 -27.03 8.02 -1.74
CA GLU A 51 -25.92 8.17 -0.80
C GLU A 51 -24.67 7.47 -1.30
N ALA A 52 -24.80 6.24 -1.81
CA ALA A 52 -23.67 5.49 -2.38
C ALA A 52 -23.02 6.25 -3.55
N ARG A 53 -23.82 6.82 -4.47
CA ARG A 53 -23.33 7.64 -5.58
C ARG A 53 -22.65 8.92 -5.09
N THR A 54 -23.18 9.59 -4.07
CA THR A 54 -22.59 10.80 -3.49
C THR A 54 -21.22 10.49 -2.86
N ARG A 55 -21.11 9.42 -2.07
CA ARG A 55 -19.86 8.98 -1.46
C ARG A 55 -18.84 8.54 -2.52
N ALA A 56 -19.30 7.79 -3.52
CA ALA A 56 -18.46 7.33 -4.62
C ALA A 56 -17.90 8.49 -5.44
N ALA A 57 -18.73 9.49 -5.76
CA ALA A 57 -18.29 10.70 -6.48
C ALA A 57 -17.19 11.44 -5.73
N ALA A 58 -17.35 11.66 -4.42
CA ALA A 58 -16.36 12.35 -3.60
C ALA A 58 -15.00 11.61 -3.56
N VAL A 59 -15.01 10.27 -3.49
CA VAL A 59 -13.77 9.48 -3.55
C VAL A 59 -13.16 9.51 -4.94
N ALA A 60 -13.94 9.32 -6.00
CA ALA A 60 -13.45 9.33 -7.37
C ALA A 60 -12.86 10.70 -7.76
N GLU A 61 -13.48 11.81 -7.34
CA GLU A 61 -12.96 13.17 -7.54
C GLU A 61 -11.60 13.37 -6.82
N ARG A 62 -11.44 12.85 -5.61
CA ARG A 62 -10.16 12.88 -4.87
C ARG A 62 -9.03 12.23 -5.67
N PHE A 63 -9.33 11.18 -6.43
CA PHE A 63 -8.39 10.48 -7.30
C PHE A 63 -8.32 11.08 -8.73
N GLY A 64 -9.06 12.15 -9.03
CA GLY A 64 -9.10 12.77 -10.35
C GLY A 64 -9.70 11.87 -11.44
N LEU A 65 -10.63 10.97 -11.07
CA LEU A 65 -11.21 9.99 -11.96
C LEU A 65 -12.45 10.57 -12.69
N PRO A 66 -12.63 10.28 -14.00
CA PRO A 66 -13.80 10.71 -14.75
C PRO A 66 -15.02 9.83 -14.43
N LEU A 67 -16.05 10.41 -13.82
CA LEU A 67 -17.19 9.67 -13.25
C LEU A 67 -18.02 8.89 -14.28
N ASP A 68 -18.23 9.50 -15.46
CA ASP A 68 -19.16 8.99 -16.49
C ASP A 68 -18.47 8.13 -17.56
N GLU A 69 -17.14 7.99 -17.48
CA GLU A 69 -16.41 7.17 -18.45
C GLU A 69 -16.40 5.69 -18.04
N SER A 70 -16.26 4.84 -19.06
CA SER A 70 -16.05 3.42 -18.81
C SER A 70 -14.67 3.17 -18.23
N PRO A 71 -14.56 2.42 -17.13
CA PRO A 71 -13.24 2.05 -16.58
C PRO A 71 -12.32 1.38 -17.62
N PHE A 72 -12.89 0.62 -18.55
CA PHE A 72 -12.13 -0.10 -19.59
C PHE A 72 -11.58 0.82 -20.69
N SER A 73 -12.03 2.07 -20.80
CA SER A 73 -11.44 3.08 -21.69
C SER A 73 -10.22 3.79 -21.06
N LEU A 74 -10.01 3.64 -19.76
CA LEU A 74 -8.95 4.29 -19.00
C LEU A 74 -7.59 3.58 -19.15
N SER A 75 -6.51 4.28 -18.85
CA SER A 75 -5.18 3.68 -18.70
C SER A 75 -5.14 2.62 -17.62
N ARG A 76 -4.11 1.76 -17.62
CA ARG A 76 -3.96 0.75 -16.56
C ARG A 76 -3.84 1.39 -15.17
N GLY A 77 -3.05 2.47 -15.04
CA GLY A 77 -2.91 3.20 -13.78
C GLY A 77 -4.25 3.76 -13.30
N GLN A 78 -5.00 4.41 -14.17
CA GLN A 78 -6.33 4.92 -13.82
C GLN A 78 -7.30 3.79 -13.42
N ARG A 79 -7.27 2.63 -14.08
CA ARG A 79 -8.07 1.47 -13.65
C ARG A 79 -7.66 0.96 -12.26
N GLN A 80 -6.36 0.98 -11.94
CA GLN A 80 -5.88 0.65 -10.60
C GLN A 80 -6.44 1.64 -9.56
N MET A 81 -6.47 2.94 -9.89
CA MET A 81 -7.06 3.97 -9.04
C MET A 81 -8.58 3.80 -8.88
N VAL A 82 -9.31 3.38 -9.93
CA VAL A 82 -10.74 3.03 -9.83
C VAL A 82 -10.94 1.84 -8.88
N ALA A 83 -10.15 0.78 -9.02
CA ALA A 83 -10.22 -0.38 -8.14
C ALA A 83 -9.87 -0.02 -6.68
N LEU A 84 -8.90 0.86 -6.45
CA LEU A 84 -8.58 1.37 -5.11
C LEU A 84 -9.74 2.23 -4.57
N ALA A 85 -10.31 3.12 -5.38
CA ALA A 85 -11.44 3.95 -4.97
C ALA A 85 -12.64 3.10 -4.52
N SER A 86 -12.92 1.98 -5.21
CA SER A 86 -13.99 1.04 -4.84
C SER A 86 -13.73 0.30 -3.51
N VAL A 87 -12.48 0.21 -3.08
CA VAL A 87 -12.09 -0.33 -1.76
C VAL A 87 -12.16 0.76 -0.68
N VAL A 88 -11.60 1.93 -0.95
CA VAL A 88 -11.51 3.05 0.01
C VAL A 88 -12.88 3.58 0.41
N VAL A 89 -13.83 3.63 -0.53
CA VAL A 89 -15.20 4.14 -0.28
C VAL A 89 -15.99 3.32 0.74
N LEU A 90 -15.59 2.05 0.94
CA LEU A 90 -16.23 1.13 1.90
C LEU A 90 -15.85 1.44 3.34
N ASP A 91 -14.71 2.12 3.57
CA ASP A 91 -14.16 2.40 4.91
C ASP A 91 -14.06 1.12 5.78
N PRO A 92 -13.33 0.09 5.31
CA PRO A 92 -13.31 -1.22 5.94
C PRO A 92 -12.44 -1.24 7.22
N ASP A 93 -12.73 -2.20 8.14
CA ASP A 93 -11.89 -2.45 9.32
C ASP A 93 -10.52 -3.04 8.94
N VAL A 94 -10.47 -3.82 7.85
CA VAL A 94 -9.27 -4.49 7.33
C VAL A 94 -9.20 -4.33 5.83
N VAL A 95 -8.03 -4.00 5.30
CA VAL A 95 -7.77 -3.99 3.86
C VAL A 95 -6.61 -4.89 3.49
N LEU A 96 -6.80 -5.69 2.45
CA LEU A 96 -5.77 -6.52 1.83
C LEU A 96 -5.41 -5.92 0.47
N LEU A 97 -4.16 -5.53 0.28
CA LEU A 97 -3.66 -4.90 -0.94
C LEU A 97 -2.63 -5.82 -1.60
N ASP A 98 -2.93 -6.31 -2.79
CA ASP A 98 -2.02 -7.15 -3.56
C ASP A 98 -1.36 -6.32 -4.65
N GLU A 99 -0.08 -5.96 -4.44
CA GLU A 99 0.73 -5.12 -5.31
C GLU A 99 0.02 -3.81 -5.78
N PRO A 100 -0.43 -2.96 -4.84
CA PRO A 100 -1.28 -1.82 -5.16
C PRO A 100 -0.61 -0.77 -6.05
N THR A 101 0.72 -0.72 -6.09
CA THR A 101 1.52 0.26 -6.84
C THR A 101 2.06 -0.27 -8.17
N SER A 102 1.77 -1.53 -8.50
CA SER A 102 2.32 -2.17 -9.71
C SER A 102 1.83 -1.51 -10.99
N GLY A 103 2.78 -1.00 -11.80
CA GLY A 103 2.50 -0.37 -13.08
C GLY A 103 1.97 1.06 -13.00
N LEU A 104 2.09 1.70 -11.84
CA LEU A 104 1.81 3.12 -11.61
C LEU A 104 3.06 3.97 -11.86
N ASP A 105 2.86 5.22 -12.24
CA ASP A 105 3.93 6.21 -12.16
C ASP A 105 4.18 6.66 -10.71
N TYR A 106 5.23 7.44 -10.48
CA TYR A 106 5.60 7.87 -9.14
C TYR A 106 4.49 8.68 -8.45
N ARG A 107 3.79 9.57 -9.18
CA ARG A 107 2.71 10.38 -8.61
C ARG A 107 1.52 9.53 -8.23
N GLU A 108 1.12 8.61 -9.11
CA GLU A 108 0.05 7.65 -8.86
C GLU A 108 0.40 6.76 -7.65
N CYS A 109 1.64 6.26 -7.59
CA CYS A 109 2.14 5.47 -6.46
C CYS A 109 2.02 6.24 -5.13
N MET A 110 2.48 7.49 -5.08
CA MET A 110 2.37 8.31 -3.88
C MET A 110 0.91 8.57 -3.47
N THR A 111 0.01 8.81 -4.45
CA THR A 111 -1.42 8.97 -4.16
C THR A 111 -2.02 7.71 -3.53
N VAL A 112 -1.66 6.53 -4.03
CA VAL A 112 -2.07 5.24 -3.44
C VAL A 112 -1.55 5.12 -2.00
N MET A 113 -0.25 5.34 -1.79
CA MET A 113 0.39 5.11 -0.51
C MET A 113 -0.05 6.12 0.56
N GLU A 114 -0.24 7.39 0.20
CA GLU A 114 -0.83 8.39 1.10
C GLU A 114 -2.27 8.02 1.49
N THR A 115 -3.06 7.50 0.53
CA THR A 115 -4.42 7.04 0.82
C THR A 115 -4.40 5.85 1.78
N VAL A 116 -3.49 4.90 1.59
CA VAL A 116 -3.32 3.74 2.47
C VAL A 116 -2.91 4.18 3.88
N ARG A 117 -1.99 5.15 3.99
CA ARG A 117 -1.60 5.76 5.27
C ARG A 117 -2.78 6.42 5.97
N ASP A 118 -3.56 7.23 5.25
CA ASP A 118 -4.78 7.85 5.80
C ASP A 118 -5.78 6.80 6.33
N MET A 119 -5.91 5.64 5.67
CA MET A 119 -6.75 4.54 6.14
C MET A 119 -6.22 3.95 7.45
N ALA A 120 -4.90 3.68 7.51
CA ALA A 120 -4.25 3.15 8.71
C ALA A 120 -4.37 4.12 9.91
N GLU A 121 -4.17 5.41 9.70
CA GLU A 121 -4.33 6.45 10.73
C GLU A 121 -5.77 6.54 11.27
N ARG A 122 -6.78 6.21 10.43
CA ARG A 122 -8.18 6.10 10.87
C ARG A 122 -8.51 4.78 11.58
N GLY A 123 -7.54 3.88 11.72
CA GLY A 123 -7.68 2.62 12.44
C GLY A 123 -7.97 1.39 11.58
N CYS A 124 -7.93 1.51 10.24
CA CYS A 124 -8.00 0.37 9.35
C CYS A 124 -6.72 -0.48 9.47
N ALA A 125 -6.85 -1.78 9.65
CA ALA A 125 -5.72 -2.69 9.61
C ALA A 125 -5.32 -2.96 8.15
N VAL A 126 -4.13 -2.51 7.75
CA VAL A 126 -3.63 -2.66 6.38
C VAL A 126 -2.66 -3.83 6.29
N ILE A 127 -2.91 -4.74 5.35
CA ILE A 127 -1.98 -5.80 4.96
C ILE A 127 -1.68 -5.63 3.48
N MET A 128 -0.42 -5.40 3.13
CA MET A 128 0.02 -5.17 1.76
C MET A 128 1.05 -6.21 1.33
N VAL A 129 0.83 -6.82 0.17
CA VAL A 129 1.86 -7.59 -0.53
C VAL A 129 2.54 -6.64 -1.52
N CYS A 130 3.84 -6.50 -1.40
CA CYS A 130 4.63 -5.57 -2.22
C CYS A 130 6.02 -6.15 -2.47
N HIS A 131 6.58 -5.86 -3.63
CA HIS A 131 7.97 -6.21 -4.00
C HIS A 131 8.84 -4.97 -4.25
N ASP A 132 8.27 -3.76 -4.13
CA ASP A 132 9.00 -2.49 -4.19
C ASP A 132 9.50 -2.14 -2.78
N MET A 133 10.79 -2.35 -2.56
CA MET A 133 11.39 -2.17 -1.24
C MET A 133 11.51 -0.71 -0.82
N GLU A 134 11.53 0.23 -1.77
CA GLU A 134 11.48 1.67 -1.44
C GLU A 134 10.10 2.02 -0.82
N VAL A 135 9.02 1.57 -1.47
CA VAL A 135 7.66 1.72 -0.94
C VAL A 135 7.51 1.05 0.44
N VAL A 136 8.06 -0.15 0.58
CA VAL A 136 8.01 -0.89 1.85
C VAL A 136 8.77 -0.13 2.94
N SER A 137 9.96 0.40 2.63
CA SER A 137 10.76 1.17 3.59
C SER A 137 10.09 2.46 4.06
N ASP A 138 9.40 3.15 3.15
CA ASP A 138 8.79 4.44 3.46
C ASP A 138 7.44 4.33 4.21
N PHE A 139 6.74 3.20 4.07
CA PHE A 139 5.36 3.08 4.52
C PHE A 139 5.07 1.92 5.47
N ALA A 140 5.90 0.89 5.52
CA ALA A 140 5.62 -0.27 6.34
C ALA A 140 6.24 -0.14 7.75
N GLU A 141 5.42 -0.35 8.77
CA GLU A 141 5.91 -0.44 10.15
C GLU A 141 6.48 -1.83 10.45
N ARG A 142 5.80 -2.87 9.95
CA ARG A 142 6.14 -4.27 10.23
C ARG A 142 6.17 -5.09 8.95
N LEU A 143 7.14 -5.98 8.86
CA LEU A 143 7.33 -6.87 7.72
C LEU A 143 7.10 -8.34 8.08
N VAL A 144 6.59 -9.07 7.11
CA VAL A 144 6.60 -10.54 7.07
C VAL A 144 7.33 -10.95 5.79
N VAL A 145 8.55 -11.46 5.93
CA VAL A 145 9.35 -11.92 4.80
C VAL A 145 9.01 -13.36 4.50
N MET A 146 8.66 -13.63 3.24
CA MET A 146 8.27 -14.98 2.78
C MET A 146 9.12 -15.41 1.58
N ALA A 147 9.61 -16.62 1.60
CA ALA A 147 10.21 -17.26 0.44
C ALA A 147 9.87 -18.76 0.42
N ASN A 148 9.71 -19.32 -0.78
CA ASN A 148 9.41 -20.73 -1.02
C ASN A 148 8.21 -21.26 -0.19
N GLY A 149 7.16 -20.43 -0.02
CA GLY A 149 5.95 -20.77 0.72
C GLY A 149 6.13 -20.83 2.24
N ARG A 150 7.22 -20.25 2.79
CA ARG A 150 7.50 -20.22 4.23
C ARG A 150 7.78 -18.80 4.69
N ILE A 151 7.38 -18.50 5.92
CA ILE A 151 7.80 -17.28 6.61
C ILE A 151 9.25 -17.47 7.04
N LEU A 152 10.15 -16.59 6.59
CA LEU A 152 11.55 -16.56 7.00
C LEU A 152 11.73 -15.67 8.23
N ALA A 153 11.08 -14.52 8.26
CA ALA A 153 11.13 -13.58 9.39
C ALA A 153 9.86 -12.75 9.50
N ARG A 154 9.71 -12.11 10.65
CA ARG A 154 8.72 -11.06 10.93
C ARG A 154 9.27 -10.13 12.00
N GLY A 155 9.11 -8.83 11.81
CA GLY A 155 9.64 -7.81 12.72
C GLY A 155 9.35 -6.40 12.24
N GLU A 156 9.94 -5.43 12.90
CA GLU A 156 9.96 -4.04 12.47
C GLU A 156 10.76 -3.92 11.16
N ALA A 157 10.38 -2.98 10.29
CA ALA A 157 10.96 -2.86 8.96
C ALA A 157 12.49 -2.65 9.03
N ASP A 158 12.95 -1.75 9.89
CA ASP A 158 14.38 -1.44 10.04
C ASP A 158 15.20 -2.65 10.50
N GLU A 159 14.67 -3.47 11.44
CA GLU A 159 15.33 -4.68 11.94
C GLU A 159 15.46 -5.72 10.82
N VAL A 160 14.41 -5.90 10.03
CA VAL A 160 14.36 -6.85 8.92
C VAL A 160 15.34 -6.46 7.81
N PHE A 161 15.38 -5.19 7.41
CA PHE A 161 16.29 -4.69 6.38
C PHE A 161 17.76 -4.64 6.83
N ALA A 162 18.03 -4.62 8.12
CA ALA A 162 19.39 -4.68 8.67
C ALA A 162 20.03 -6.07 8.51
N ASP A 163 19.25 -7.14 8.40
CA ASP A 163 19.71 -8.54 8.33
C ASP A 163 20.05 -8.94 6.88
N ASP A 164 21.33 -8.83 6.51
CA ASP A 164 21.84 -9.15 5.17
C ASP A 164 21.67 -10.63 4.81
N ASP A 165 21.82 -11.54 5.78
CA ASP A 165 21.64 -12.99 5.56
C ASP A 165 20.18 -13.32 5.25
N LEU A 166 19.26 -12.67 5.93
CA LEU A 166 17.82 -12.78 5.68
C LEU A 166 17.46 -12.23 4.29
N MET A 167 17.97 -11.04 3.93
CA MET A 167 17.73 -10.44 2.60
C MET A 167 18.23 -11.36 1.49
N ALA A 168 19.43 -11.89 1.62
CA ALA A 168 20.00 -12.85 0.68
C ALA A 168 19.16 -14.15 0.58
N ALA A 169 18.70 -14.68 1.71
CA ALA A 169 17.86 -15.89 1.77
C ALA A 169 16.47 -15.67 1.15
N ALA A 170 15.96 -14.47 1.23
CA ALA A 170 14.68 -14.04 0.64
C ALA A 170 14.79 -13.69 -0.86
N TYR A 171 15.98 -13.55 -1.40
CA TYR A 171 16.26 -13.03 -2.74
C TYR A 171 15.72 -11.59 -2.93
N VAL A 172 15.84 -10.77 -1.90
CA VAL A 172 15.38 -9.37 -1.88
C VAL A 172 16.58 -8.47 -1.65
N GLU A 173 16.67 -7.39 -2.44
CA GLU A 173 17.65 -6.33 -2.20
C GLU A 173 17.07 -5.32 -1.20
N PRO A 174 17.87 -4.85 -0.23
CA PRO A 174 17.42 -3.81 0.69
C PRO A 174 17.17 -2.49 -0.07
N PRO A 175 16.37 -1.56 0.48
CA PRO A 175 16.21 -0.22 -0.05
C PRO A 175 17.56 0.46 -0.32
N GLN A 176 17.64 1.27 -1.38
CA GLN A 176 18.89 1.92 -1.79
C GLN A 176 19.48 2.79 -0.69
N VAL A 177 18.63 3.48 0.08
CA VAL A 177 19.07 4.31 1.20
C VAL A 177 19.76 3.48 2.30
N ILE A 178 19.26 2.27 2.58
CA ILE A 178 19.85 1.37 3.58
C ILE A 178 21.17 0.79 3.05
N ALA A 179 21.22 0.41 1.77
CA ALA A 179 22.46 -0.04 1.13
C ALA A 179 23.54 1.06 1.18
N LEU A 180 23.19 2.29 0.81
CA LEU A 180 24.06 3.46 0.89
C LEU A 180 24.53 3.73 2.32
N SER A 181 23.63 3.70 3.28
CA SER A 181 23.94 3.89 4.72
C SER A 181 24.99 2.89 5.19
N LYS A 182 24.86 1.62 4.86
CA LYS A 182 25.84 0.57 5.18
C LYS A 182 27.22 0.83 4.54
N GLU A 183 27.25 1.26 3.29
CA GLU A 183 28.51 1.61 2.60
C GLU A 183 29.16 2.84 3.23
N LEU A 184 28.39 3.90 3.47
CA LEU A 184 28.91 5.12 4.14
C LEU A 184 29.42 4.81 5.55
N ALA A 185 28.72 3.96 6.32
CA ALA A 185 29.15 3.55 7.66
C ALA A 185 30.49 2.79 7.62
N ARG A 186 30.70 1.98 6.59
CA ARG A 186 31.93 1.19 6.41
C ARG A 186 33.12 2.05 5.93
N ASP A 187 32.88 2.94 4.94
CA ASP A 187 33.94 3.56 4.14
C ASP A 187 34.18 5.04 4.55
N VAL A 188 33.25 5.69 5.25
CA VAL A 188 33.33 7.12 5.62
C VAL A 188 33.31 7.31 7.13
N ASP A 189 32.17 7.06 7.78
CA ASP A 189 32.01 7.26 9.24
C ASP A 189 30.90 6.35 9.80
N PRO A 190 31.15 5.64 10.92
CA PRO A 190 30.15 4.79 11.57
C PRO A 190 28.82 5.49 11.95
N VAL A 191 28.78 6.82 11.99
CA VAL A 191 27.56 7.60 12.29
C VAL A 191 26.43 7.31 11.31
N PHE A 192 26.75 6.85 10.09
CA PHE A 192 25.75 6.47 9.09
C PHE A 192 25.09 5.11 9.35
N ALA A 193 25.58 4.32 10.32
CA ALA A 193 25.05 2.99 10.58
C ALA A 193 23.57 3.03 11.01
N GLY A 194 22.73 2.24 10.35
CA GLY A 194 21.30 2.12 10.68
C GLY A 194 20.43 3.29 10.23
N VAL A 195 20.94 4.17 9.38
CA VAL A 195 20.15 5.26 8.81
C VAL A 195 19.27 4.70 7.68
N SER A 196 17.95 4.86 7.81
CA SER A 196 16.93 4.35 6.86
C SER A 196 16.23 5.45 6.05
N GLN A 197 16.55 6.74 6.33
CA GLN A 197 15.93 7.89 5.68
C GLN A 197 16.96 8.75 4.94
N VAL A 198 16.62 9.16 3.70
CA VAL A 198 17.49 10.02 2.88
C VAL A 198 17.76 11.35 3.58
N SER A 199 16.73 11.96 4.20
CA SER A 199 16.89 13.23 4.95
C SER A 199 17.91 13.12 6.07
N ALA A 200 17.92 12.01 6.80
CA ALA A 200 18.87 11.80 7.89
C ALA A 200 20.33 11.65 7.37
N ILE A 201 20.52 11.03 6.20
CA ILE A 201 21.85 11.01 5.56
C ILE A 201 22.28 12.43 5.19
N VAL A 202 21.38 13.24 4.61
CA VAL A 202 21.66 14.63 4.23
C VAL A 202 22.03 15.45 5.46
N ASP A 203 21.26 15.36 6.57
CA ASP A 203 21.51 16.08 7.82
C ASP A 203 22.90 15.75 8.39
N ILE A 204 23.27 14.46 8.40
CA ILE A 204 24.60 14.02 8.85
C ILE A 204 25.70 14.63 7.98
N VAL A 205 25.54 14.61 6.65
CA VAL A 205 26.53 15.17 5.71
C VAL A 205 26.66 16.68 5.93
N GLU A 206 25.55 17.42 6.07
CA GLU A 206 25.59 18.86 6.34
C GLU A 206 26.30 19.19 7.65
N GLU A 207 26.07 18.42 8.71
CA GLU A 207 26.78 18.57 9.98
C GLU A 207 28.29 18.29 9.85
N MET A 208 28.67 17.26 9.09
CA MET A 208 30.07 16.94 8.86
C MET A 208 30.81 18.05 8.07
N VAL A 209 30.17 18.58 7.03
CA VAL A 209 30.72 19.66 6.19
C VAL A 209 30.76 20.98 6.97
N GLY A 210 29.75 21.27 7.80
CA GLY A 210 29.69 22.50 8.61
C GLY A 210 30.70 22.56 9.78
N ARG A 211 31.32 21.43 10.14
CA ARG A 211 32.38 21.32 11.18
C ARG A 211 33.80 21.44 10.62
N GLY A 212 33.98 21.48 9.30
CA GLY A 212 35.29 21.63 8.61
C GLY A 212 35.51 23.07 8.17
#